data_0966a23169a7de61e23f741d9e995ca7
#
_entry.id   0966a23169a7de61e23f741d9e995ca7
#
_cell.length_a   1.000
_cell.length_b   1.000
_cell.length_c   1.000
_cell.angle_alpha   90.00
_cell.angle_beta   90.00
_cell.angle_gamma   90.00
#
_symmetry.space_group_name_H-M   'P 1'
#
loop_
_entity.id
_entity.type
_entity.pdbx_description
1 polymer ?
#
loop_
_entity_poly.entity_id
_entity_poly.type
_entity_poly.pdbx_seq_one_letter_code
_entity_poly.pdbx_strand_id
1 'polypeptide(L)'
;ELFAYTIRLLESCTLSDRVGFALMAFAPVDLRLKAFVVTWAIHYGKLTADGLIKCPIPLTRNNRCLVANASPVSTDNALKRWKEEGAWIRDGDFVTFPAAFVDDAYQWMRSAEESSEYTYPNTFRELLEALPPLTNPWY
;
A
#
# COMPACT_ATOMS: atom_id res chain seq x y z
N GLU A 1 -11.85 24.47 15.55
CA GLU A 1 -11.93 23.40 14.53
C GLU A 1 -10.62 23.26 13.76
N LEU A 2 -10.06 24.36 13.19
CA LEU A 2 -8.80 24.33 12.43
C LEU A 2 -7.63 23.76 13.24
N PHE A 3 -7.48 24.16 14.51
CA PHE A 3 -6.41 23.68 15.39
C PHE A 3 -6.53 22.17 15.63
N ALA A 4 -7.73 21.66 15.90
CA ALA A 4 -7.96 20.21 16.09
C ALA A 4 -7.66 19.42 14.81
N TYR A 5 -8.03 19.97 13.66
CA TYR A 5 -7.70 19.36 12.36
C TYR A 5 -6.18 19.31 12.12
N THR A 6 -5.48 20.42 12.42
CA THR A 6 -4.02 20.48 12.28
C THR A 6 -3.31 19.48 13.18
N ILE A 7 -3.75 19.33 14.44
CA ILE A 7 -3.19 18.32 15.36
C ILE A 7 -3.37 16.92 14.82
N ARG A 8 -4.59 16.56 14.37
CA ARG A 8 -4.84 15.24 13.79
C ARG A 8 -3.99 14.96 12.55
N LEU A 9 -3.81 15.96 11.70
CA LEU A 9 -2.95 15.84 10.52
C LEU A 9 -1.50 15.57 10.91
N LEU A 10 -0.97 16.31 11.91
CA LEU A 10 0.40 16.12 12.41
C LEU A 10 0.58 14.74 13.07
N GLU A 11 -0.40 14.28 13.86
CA GLU A 11 -0.39 12.94 14.44
C GLU A 11 -0.37 11.86 13.36
N SER A 12 -1.21 11.99 12.33
CA SER A 12 -1.25 11.08 11.20
C SER A 12 0.08 11.02 10.43
N CYS A 13 0.69 12.19 10.15
CA CYS A 13 2.01 12.25 9.51
C CYS A 13 3.09 11.59 10.36
N THR A 14 3.11 11.86 11.67
CA THR A 14 4.10 11.28 12.59
C THR A 14 3.95 9.76 12.67
N LEU A 15 2.73 9.24 12.70
CA LEU A 15 2.46 7.82 12.72
C LEU A 15 2.92 7.15 11.41
N SER A 16 2.58 7.76 10.27
CA SER A 16 3.02 7.29 8.94
C SER A 16 4.55 7.22 8.84
N ASP A 17 5.26 8.21 9.35
CA ASP A 17 6.72 8.22 9.38
C ASP A 17 7.28 7.09 10.24
N ARG A 18 6.72 6.85 11.43
CA ARG A 18 7.14 5.74 12.31
C ARG A 18 6.94 4.38 11.67
N VAL A 19 5.79 4.16 11.03
CA VAL A 19 5.50 2.93 10.29
C VAL A 19 6.48 2.76 9.13
N GLY A 20 6.76 3.83 8.39
CA GLY A 20 7.74 3.84 7.31
C GLY A 20 9.16 3.48 7.78
N PHE A 21 9.62 4.06 8.89
CA PHE A 21 10.92 3.73 9.48
C PHE A 21 11.00 2.28 9.96
N ALA A 22 9.97 1.79 10.63
CA ALA A 22 9.92 0.41 11.09
C ALA A 22 9.93 -0.59 9.91
N LEU A 23 9.18 -0.30 8.84
CA LEU A 23 9.22 -1.07 7.59
C LEU A 23 10.64 -1.13 7.02
N MET A 24 11.32 0.00 6.91
CA MET A 24 12.68 0.05 6.36
C MET A 24 13.71 -0.68 7.23
N ALA A 25 13.52 -0.68 8.55
CA ALA A 25 14.45 -1.30 9.49
C ALA A 25 14.26 -2.82 9.61
N PHE A 26 13.02 -3.31 9.62
CA PHE A 26 12.71 -4.68 10.04
C PHE A 26 12.00 -5.54 8.98
N ALA A 27 11.33 -4.93 7.99
CA ALA A 27 10.58 -5.68 7.02
C ALA A 27 11.46 -6.18 5.85
N PRO A 28 11.20 -7.38 5.30
CA PRO A 28 11.85 -7.83 4.08
C PRO A 28 11.42 -6.97 2.88
N VAL A 29 12.23 -6.99 1.81
CA VAL A 29 12.03 -6.18 0.59
C VAL A 29 10.63 -6.38 0.00
N ASP A 30 10.15 -7.60 -0.03
CA ASP A 30 8.81 -7.97 -0.50
C ASP A 30 7.72 -7.20 0.25
N LEU A 31 7.79 -7.22 1.58
CA LEU A 31 6.80 -6.56 2.43
C LEU A 31 6.84 -5.03 2.28
N ARG A 32 8.04 -4.45 2.13
CA ARG A 32 8.20 -3.00 1.89
C ARG A 32 7.54 -2.57 0.58
N LEU A 33 7.73 -3.35 -0.48
CA LEU A 33 7.09 -3.09 -1.78
C LEU A 33 5.58 -3.24 -1.70
N LYS A 34 5.07 -4.28 -1.03
CA LYS A 34 3.63 -4.48 -0.82
C LYS A 34 3.01 -3.36 0.03
N ALA A 35 3.70 -2.88 1.06
CA ALA A 35 3.23 -1.75 1.86
C ALA A 35 3.07 -0.47 1.02
N PHE A 36 4.00 -0.21 0.10
CA PHE A 36 3.84 0.86 -0.88
C PHE A 36 2.61 0.64 -1.77
N VAL A 37 2.40 -0.59 -2.25
CA VAL A 37 1.22 -0.94 -3.06
C VAL A 37 -0.07 -0.71 -2.28
N VAL A 38 -0.13 -1.10 -1.00
CA VAL A 38 -1.27 -0.82 -0.10
C VAL A 38 -1.55 0.67 -0.01
N THR A 39 -0.53 1.47 0.34
CA THR A 39 -0.68 2.92 0.50
C THR A 39 -1.16 3.57 -0.80
N TRP A 40 -0.60 3.16 -1.94
CA TRP A 40 -0.98 3.70 -3.24
C TRP A 40 -2.39 3.28 -3.64
N ALA A 41 -2.76 2.04 -3.39
CA ALA A 41 -4.08 1.51 -3.72
C ALA A 41 -5.21 2.11 -2.86
N ILE A 42 -4.94 2.53 -1.63
CA ILE A 42 -5.90 3.28 -0.80
C ILE A 42 -6.34 4.57 -1.51
N HIS A 43 -5.42 5.24 -2.19
CA HIS A 43 -5.69 6.52 -2.86
C HIS A 43 -6.19 6.36 -4.30
N TYR A 44 -5.72 5.36 -5.02
CA TYR A 44 -5.92 5.25 -6.48
C TYR A 44 -6.47 3.90 -6.93
N GLY A 45 -6.58 2.92 -6.05
CA GLY A 45 -7.08 1.59 -6.36
C GLY A 45 -8.59 1.58 -6.57
N LYS A 46 -9.03 0.75 -7.50
CA LYS A 46 -10.45 0.47 -7.74
C LYS A 46 -10.68 -1.03 -7.68
N LEU A 47 -11.68 -1.44 -6.91
CA LEU A 47 -12.12 -2.82 -6.88
C LEU A 47 -12.90 -3.11 -8.18
N THR A 48 -12.51 -4.17 -8.89
CA THR A 48 -13.19 -4.64 -10.09
C THR A 48 -14.34 -5.59 -9.72
N ALA A 49 -15.25 -5.84 -10.67
CA ALA A 49 -16.36 -6.79 -10.48
C ALA A 49 -15.86 -8.21 -10.14
N ASP A 50 -14.67 -8.59 -10.62
CA ASP A 50 -14.04 -9.90 -10.37
C ASP A 50 -13.32 -9.96 -9.00
N GLY A 51 -13.43 -8.92 -8.19
CA GLY A 51 -12.79 -8.86 -6.87
C GLY A 51 -11.28 -8.59 -6.89
N LEU A 52 -10.75 -8.16 -8.02
CA LEU A 52 -9.37 -7.72 -8.16
C LEU A 52 -9.26 -6.22 -7.91
N ILE A 53 -8.05 -5.76 -7.58
CA ILE A 53 -7.75 -4.34 -7.45
C ILE A 53 -7.01 -3.89 -8.70
N LYS A 54 -7.53 -2.88 -9.40
CA LYS A 54 -6.86 -2.21 -10.51
C LYS A 54 -6.35 -0.86 -10.03
N CYS A 55 -5.06 -0.60 -10.21
CA CYS A 55 -4.41 0.58 -9.68
C CYS A 55 -3.30 1.09 -10.61
N PRO A 56 -3.19 2.42 -10.85
CA PRO A 56 -2.07 3.01 -11.56
C PRO A 56 -0.86 3.12 -10.63
N ILE A 57 0.02 2.13 -10.63
CA ILE A 57 1.17 2.09 -9.70
C ILE A 57 2.46 2.47 -10.42
N PRO A 58 3.13 3.57 -10.02
CA PRO A 58 4.34 4.06 -10.64
C PRO A 58 5.59 3.30 -10.15
N LEU A 59 5.56 1.97 -10.17
CA LEU A 59 6.69 1.13 -9.80
C LEU A 59 7.64 0.89 -10.99
N THR A 60 8.31 1.96 -11.43
CA THR A 60 9.46 1.82 -12.31
C THR A 60 10.64 1.15 -11.59
N ARG A 61 11.65 0.68 -12.33
CA ARG A 61 12.82 0.04 -11.71
C ARG A 61 13.53 0.94 -10.71
N ASN A 62 13.67 2.23 -11.02
CA ASN A 62 14.29 3.18 -10.11
C ASN A 62 13.42 3.47 -8.88
N ASN A 63 12.12 3.71 -9.09
CA ASN A 63 11.21 4.03 -7.99
C ASN A 63 11.11 2.90 -6.96
N ARG A 64 11.04 1.64 -7.42
CA ARG A 64 10.93 0.51 -6.48
C ARG A 64 12.19 0.30 -5.64
N CYS A 65 13.37 0.59 -6.20
CA CYS A 65 14.63 0.55 -5.43
C CYS A 65 14.63 1.60 -4.32
N LEU A 66 14.16 2.81 -4.62
CA LEU A 66 14.05 3.90 -3.64
C LEU A 66 12.99 3.59 -2.57
N VAL A 67 11.80 3.18 -3.02
CA VAL A 67 10.67 2.85 -2.12
C VAL A 67 11.02 1.71 -1.17
N ALA A 68 11.67 0.67 -1.66
CA ALA A 68 12.05 -0.47 -0.84
C ALA A 68 13.38 -0.29 -0.11
N ASN A 69 14.14 0.76 -0.39
CA ASN A 69 15.53 0.92 0.04
C ASN A 69 16.33 -0.39 -0.16
N ALA A 70 16.33 -0.87 -1.41
CA ALA A 70 16.88 -2.18 -1.74
C ALA A 70 17.58 -2.16 -3.10
N SER A 71 18.43 -3.17 -3.32
CA SER A 71 19.13 -3.32 -4.61
C SER A 71 18.17 -3.62 -5.76
N PRO A 72 18.54 -3.26 -7.01
CA PRO A 72 17.76 -3.63 -8.18
C PRO A 72 17.50 -5.13 -8.28
N VAL A 73 18.48 -5.96 -7.94
CA VAL A 73 18.36 -7.43 -7.99
C VAL A 73 17.28 -7.92 -7.02
N SER A 74 17.28 -7.41 -5.78
CA SER A 74 16.29 -7.80 -4.78
C SER A 74 14.87 -7.42 -5.18
N THR A 75 14.69 -6.21 -5.73
CA THR A 75 13.37 -5.74 -6.18
C THR A 75 12.93 -6.44 -7.47
N ASP A 76 13.84 -6.74 -8.39
CA ASP A 76 13.55 -7.51 -9.61
C ASP A 76 13.09 -8.93 -9.26
N ASN A 77 13.76 -9.59 -8.30
CA ASN A 77 13.37 -10.92 -7.83
C ASN A 77 11.98 -10.93 -7.18
N ALA A 78 11.64 -9.93 -6.39
CA ALA A 78 10.31 -9.82 -5.80
C ALA A 78 9.23 -9.69 -6.88
N LEU A 79 9.40 -8.77 -7.84
CA LEU A 79 8.44 -8.59 -8.92
C LEU A 79 8.33 -9.82 -9.84
N LYS A 80 9.45 -10.48 -10.10
CA LYS A 80 9.46 -11.72 -10.90
C LYS A 80 8.59 -12.79 -10.23
N ARG A 81 8.79 -13.03 -8.93
CA ARG A 81 7.99 -13.97 -8.15
C ARG A 81 6.50 -13.63 -8.19
N TRP A 82 6.11 -12.36 -7.98
CA TRP A 82 4.72 -11.93 -8.01
C TRP A 82 4.04 -12.18 -9.36
N LYS A 83 4.79 -12.01 -10.46
CA LYS A 83 4.31 -12.32 -11.81
C LYS A 83 4.16 -13.82 -12.03
N GLU A 84 5.12 -14.61 -11.58
CA GLU A 84 5.09 -16.08 -11.70
C GLU A 84 3.93 -16.69 -10.88
N GLU A 85 3.61 -16.10 -9.74
CA GLU A 85 2.45 -16.45 -8.91
C GLU A 85 1.10 -15.95 -9.48
N GLY A 86 1.12 -15.17 -10.56
CA GLY A 86 -0.09 -14.58 -11.14
C GLY A 86 -0.72 -13.47 -10.28
N ALA A 87 -0.01 -13.02 -9.24
CA ALA A 87 -0.50 -12.00 -8.31
C ALA A 87 -0.24 -10.57 -8.78
N TRP A 88 0.49 -10.38 -9.87
CA TRP A 88 0.86 -9.07 -10.40
C TRP A 88 0.73 -9.01 -11.91
N ILE A 89 -0.36 -8.47 -12.39
CA ILE A 89 -0.67 -8.37 -13.82
C ILE A 89 -0.58 -6.91 -14.24
N ARG A 90 0.40 -6.59 -15.10
CA ARG A 90 0.58 -5.23 -15.62
C ARG A 90 -0.04 -5.07 -16.99
N ASP A 91 -0.84 -4.03 -17.14
CA ASP A 91 -1.44 -3.59 -18.40
C ASP A 91 -1.21 -2.08 -18.56
N GLY A 92 -0.22 -1.72 -19.36
CA GLY A 92 0.20 -0.32 -19.52
C GLY A 92 0.63 0.31 -18.20
N ASP A 93 -0.02 1.40 -17.84
CA ASP A 93 0.23 2.13 -16.59
C ASP A 93 -0.48 1.52 -15.37
N PHE A 94 -1.38 0.56 -15.60
CA PHE A 94 -2.14 -0.09 -14.55
C PHE A 94 -1.54 -1.43 -14.15
N VAL A 95 -1.76 -1.77 -12.89
CA VAL A 95 -1.50 -3.10 -12.35
C VAL A 95 -2.80 -3.63 -11.78
N THR A 96 -3.03 -4.93 -11.97
CA THR A 96 -4.17 -5.64 -11.40
C THR A 96 -3.65 -6.76 -10.50
N PHE A 97 -4.19 -6.87 -9.30
CA PHE A 97 -3.80 -7.88 -8.31
C PHE A 97 -4.98 -8.26 -7.40
N PRO A 98 -5.00 -9.47 -6.84
CA PRO A 98 -6.01 -9.85 -5.85
C PRO A 98 -5.77 -9.11 -4.53
N ALA A 99 -6.85 -8.73 -3.81
CA ALA A 99 -6.74 -8.01 -2.55
C ALA A 99 -5.91 -8.79 -1.51
N ALA A 100 -6.06 -10.10 -1.46
CA ALA A 100 -5.31 -10.98 -0.56
C ALA A 100 -3.78 -10.95 -0.77
N PHE A 101 -3.32 -10.53 -1.95
CA PHE A 101 -1.89 -10.41 -2.25
C PHE A 101 -1.15 -9.45 -1.33
N VAL A 102 -1.83 -8.43 -0.82
CA VAL A 102 -1.24 -7.39 0.05
C VAL A 102 -1.70 -7.48 1.50
N ASP A 103 -2.48 -8.50 1.87
CA ASP A 103 -3.02 -8.63 3.24
C ASP A 103 -1.92 -8.75 4.30
N ASP A 104 -0.80 -9.41 4.01
CA ASP A 104 0.34 -9.51 4.92
C ASP A 104 0.95 -8.14 5.24
N ALA A 105 1.12 -7.31 4.24
CA ALA A 105 1.61 -5.94 4.41
C ALA A 105 0.59 -5.06 5.14
N TYR A 106 -0.68 -5.19 4.80
CA TYR A 106 -1.75 -4.47 5.48
C TYR A 106 -1.83 -4.85 6.97
N GLN A 107 -1.77 -6.14 7.31
CA GLN A 107 -1.76 -6.61 8.69
C GLN A 107 -0.53 -6.11 9.46
N TRP A 108 0.63 -6.13 8.81
CA TRP A 108 1.84 -5.60 9.42
C TRP A 108 1.71 -4.10 9.72
N MET A 109 1.18 -3.32 8.79
CA MET A 109 0.94 -1.88 8.98
C MET A 109 -0.03 -1.63 10.13
N ARG A 110 -1.13 -2.41 10.20
CA ARG A 110 -2.09 -2.33 11.31
C ARG A 110 -1.42 -2.60 12.66
N SER A 111 -0.63 -3.65 12.76
CA SER A 111 0.04 -4.01 14.02
C SER A 111 1.00 -2.91 14.50
N ALA A 112 1.60 -2.17 13.59
CA ALA A 112 2.45 -1.03 13.91
C ALA A 112 1.65 0.19 14.40
N GLU A 113 0.34 0.25 14.08
CA GLU A 113 -0.58 1.33 14.47
C GLU A 113 -1.46 1.00 15.68
N GLU A 114 -1.24 -0.12 16.36
CA GLU A 114 -2.08 -0.62 17.47
C GLU A 114 -2.33 0.38 18.62
N SER A 115 -1.64 1.51 18.65
CA SER A 115 -1.89 2.58 19.62
C SER A 115 -2.97 3.58 19.18
N SER A 116 -3.57 3.43 17.99
CA SER A 116 -4.60 4.33 17.50
C SER A 116 -6.00 3.91 17.99
N GLU A 117 -6.84 4.89 18.33
CA GLU A 117 -8.25 4.68 18.72
C GLU A 117 -9.13 4.18 17.55
N TYR A 118 -8.53 3.99 16.37
CA TYR A 118 -9.24 3.57 15.17
C TYR A 118 -9.30 2.06 15.04
N THR A 119 -10.51 1.53 14.88
CA THR A 119 -10.73 0.13 14.53
C THR A 119 -10.62 -0.02 13.00
N TYR A 120 -9.52 -0.56 12.54
CA TYR A 120 -9.34 -0.86 11.11
C TYR A 120 -10.01 -2.20 10.74
N PRO A 121 -10.55 -2.32 9.51
CA PRO A 121 -11.03 -3.59 8.99
C PRO A 121 -9.97 -4.70 9.02
N ASN A 122 -10.41 -5.95 9.04
CA ASN A 122 -9.49 -7.09 9.15
C ASN A 122 -8.73 -7.40 7.86
N THR A 123 -9.31 -7.07 6.72
CA THR A 123 -8.69 -7.31 5.41
C THR A 123 -8.54 -6.00 4.63
N PHE A 124 -7.60 -5.98 3.72
CA PHE A 124 -7.40 -4.81 2.84
C PHE A 124 -8.61 -4.59 1.93
N ARG A 125 -9.27 -5.67 1.52
CA ARG A 125 -10.52 -5.58 0.74
C ARG A 125 -11.62 -4.84 1.51
N GLU A 126 -11.86 -5.22 2.76
CA GLU A 126 -12.85 -4.56 3.63
C GLU A 126 -12.53 -3.08 3.82
N LEU A 127 -11.23 -2.73 3.94
CA LEU A 127 -10.80 -1.34 4.00
C LEU A 127 -11.19 -0.58 2.75
N LEU A 128 -10.89 -1.09 1.55
CA LEU A 128 -11.23 -0.43 0.29
C LEU A 128 -12.74 -0.28 0.09
N GLU A 129 -13.53 -1.28 0.50
CA GLU A 129 -15.00 -1.24 0.42
C GLU A 129 -15.60 -0.19 1.39
N ALA A 130 -14.94 0.04 2.53
CA ALA A 130 -15.38 1.02 3.55
C ALA A 130 -14.97 2.47 3.23
N LEU A 131 -13.97 2.68 2.37
CA LEU A 131 -13.54 4.02 1.99
C LEU A 131 -14.60 4.69 1.11
N PRO A 132 -14.96 5.96 1.41
CA PRO A 132 -15.82 6.71 0.52
C PRO A 132 -15.15 6.82 -0.86
N PRO A 133 -15.93 6.80 -1.96
CA PRO A 133 -15.38 7.02 -3.28
C PRO A 133 -14.65 8.36 -3.28
N LEU A 134 -13.33 8.31 -3.46
CA LEU A 134 -12.53 9.52 -3.60
C LEU A 134 -13.01 10.22 -4.88
N THR A 135 -13.75 11.30 -4.71
CA THR A 135 -13.98 12.26 -5.78
C THR A 135 -12.66 12.96 -6.02
N ASN A 136 -11.84 12.34 -6.87
CA ASN A 136 -10.60 12.96 -7.27
C ASN A 136 -10.95 14.11 -8.21
N PRO A 137 -10.68 15.38 -7.84
CA PRO A 137 -10.98 16.52 -8.68
C PRO A 137 -10.10 16.60 -9.95
N TRP A 138 -9.17 15.66 -10.12
CA TRP A 138 -8.20 15.62 -11.23
C TRP A 138 -8.44 14.49 -12.24
N TYR A 139 -9.56 13.76 -12.14
CA TYR A 139 -10.00 12.78 -13.14
C TYR A 139 -11.42 13.07 -13.61
#